data_96108ba50b87f80e9c0d34dce9b33691
#
_entry.id   96108ba50b87f80e9c0d34dce9b33691
#
_cell.length_a   1.000
_cell.length_b   1.000
_cell.length_c   1.000
_cell.angle_alpha   90.00
_cell.angle_beta   90.00
_cell.angle_gamma   90.00
#
_symmetry.space_group_name_H-M   'P 1'
#
loop_
_entity.id
_entity.type
_entity.pdbx_description
1 polymer ?
#
loop_
_entity_poly.entity_id
_entity_poly.type
_entity_poly.pdbx_seq_one_letter_code
_entity_poly.pdbx_strand_id
1 'polypeptide(L)'
;TNILESPTGGGFLINTKGEIMGVITKIYKNGASNGITTALAISDLKGVLERLSNEQEILYFGIKGQDVTADIAKETGLPEGVYIAEAVAGSPVYQSGVQSGDVLVEFDGVEVRSMRAYRNLLESHQAGDVIHIKVMRRGREGYTNIEFDVTVSTHE
;
A
#
# COMPACT_ATOMS: atom_id res chain seq x y z
N THR A 1 -23.18 -11.76 -28.74
CA THR A 1 -23.13 -10.58 -27.86
C THR A 1 -22.71 -9.40 -28.71
N ASN A 2 -23.66 -8.50 -29.05
CA ASN A 2 -23.33 -7.29 -29.81
C ASN A 2 -22.79 -6.24 -28.85
N ILE A 3 -21.50 -5.95 -28.94
CA ILE A 3 -20.89 -4.83 -28.24
C ILE A 3 -20.99 -3.64 -29.17
N LEU A 4 -21.85 -2.69 -28.84
CA LEU A 4 -21.90 -1.39 -29.52
C LEU A 4 -20.70 -0.57 -29.08
N GLU A 5 -19.79 -0.26 -30.02
CA GLU A 5 -18.66 0.63 -29.76
C GLU A 5 -19.18 2.05 -29.48
N SER A 6 -18.88 2.55 -28.29
CA SER A 6 -19.09 3.96 -27.97
C SER A 6 -17.87 4.77 -28.39
N PRO A 7 -18.02 5.87 -29.12
CA PRO A 7 -16.89 6.73 -29.54
C PRO A 7 -16.16 7.38 -28.36
N THR A 8 -16.77 7.43 -27.18
CA THR A 8 -16.19 8.02 -25.96
C THR A 8 -15.52 7.02 -25.02
N GLY A 9 -15.60 5.71 -25.34
CA GLY A 9 -14.75 4.68 -24.75
C GLY A 9 -15.02 4.25 -23.33
N GLY A 10 -16.22 4.44 -22.82
CA GLY A 10 -16.69 3.85 -21.57
C GLY A 10 -18.01 3.11 -21.79
N GLY A 11 -18.28 2.08 -21.02
CA GLY A 11 -19.54 1.32 -21.10
C GLY A 11 -19.63 0.28 -20.00
N PHE A 12 -20.83 -0.31 -19.86
CA PHE A 12 -21.06 -1.39 -18.92
C PHE A 12 -21.39 -2.67 -19.69
N LEU A 13 -20.89 -3.80 -19.22
CA LEU A 13 -21.33 -5.13 -19.63
C LEU A 13 -22.49 -5.54 -18.75
N ILE A 14 -23.61 -5.84 -19.39
CA ILE A 14 -24.85 -6.25 -18.70
C ILE A 14 -25.20 -7.66 -19.17
N ASN A 15 -25.61 -8.53 -18.24
CA ASN A 15 -26.10 -9.86 -18.58
C ASN A 15 -27.56 -9.82 -19.04
N THR A 16 -28.11 -10.95 -19.48
CA THR A 16 -29.48 -11.08 -19.93
C THR A 16 -30.55 -10.85 -18.84
N LYS A 17 -30.13 -10.78 -17.57
CA LYS A 17 -30.95 -10.47 -16.41
C LYS A 17 -30.92 -8.99 -16.02
N GLY A 18 -30.15 -8.16 -16.76
CA GLY A 18 -29.97 -6.74 -16.45
C GLY A 18 -28.94 -6.42 -15.37
N GLU A 19 -28.15 -7.41 -14.96
CA GLU A 19 -27.09 -7.20 -13.96
C GLU A 19 -25.81 -6.72 -14.61
N ILE A 20 -25.14 -5.73 -14.01
CA ILE A 20 -23.86 -5.21 -14.50
C ILE A 20 -22.76 -6.22 -14.17
N MET A 21 -22.09 -6.73 -15.20
CA MET A 21 -21.03 -7.73 -15.10
C MET A 21 -19.62 -7.15 -15.18
N GLY A 22 -19.48 -5.96 -15.74
CA GLY A 22 -18.17 -5.34 -15.90
C GLY A 22 -18.24 -3.92 -16.43
N VAL A 23 -17.10 -3.23 -16.36
CA VAL A 23 -16.90 -1.87 -16.87
C VAL A 23 -15.90 -1.94 -18.02
N ILE A 24 -16.27 -1.38 -19.17
CA ILE A 24 -15.40 -1.26 -20.35
C ILE A 24 -14.54 -0.03 -20.17
N THR A 25 -13.21 -0.18 -20.22
CA THR A 25 -12.27 0.91 -20.10
C THR A 25 -11.24 0.90 -21.23
N LYS A 26 -10.83 2.07 -21.69
CA LYS A 26 -9.77 2.23 -22.71
C LYS A 26 -8.36 2.22 -22.14
N ILE A 27 -8.18 2.09 -20.84
CA ILE A 27 -6.88 2.29 -20.16
C ILE A 27 -5.87 1.18 -20.49
N TYR A 28 -6.30 0.02 -20.98
CA TYR A 28 -5.42 -1.06 -21.39
C TYR A 28 -5.29 -1.19 -22.90
N LYS A 29 -4.61 -0.23 -23.55
CA LYS A 29 -4.03 -0.43 -24.87
C LYS A 29 -2.57 -0.84 -24.73
N ASN A 30 -2.31 -2.11 -24.53
CA ASN A 30 -1.01 -2.66 -24.92
C ASN A 30 -1.05 -2.95 -26.41
N GLY A 31 -0.45 -2.11 -27.20
CA GLY A 31 0.22 -2.20 -28.49
C GLY A 31 -0.21 -3.21 -29.55
N ALA A 32 -1.30 -3.92 -29.46
CA ALA A 32 -1.83 -4.80 -30.50
C ALA A 32 -3.25 -4.38 -30.87
N SER A 33 -3.32 -3.58 -31.91
CA SER A 33 -4.55 -3.23 -32.61
C SER A 33 -5.15 -4.47 -33.26
N ASN A 34 -6.18 -5.03 -32.65
CA ASN A 34 -7.18 -5.85 -33.36
C ASN A 34 -8.41 -5.98 -32.43
N GLY A 35 -9.24 -4.93 -32.35
CA GLY A 35 -10.65 -5.08 -31.95
C GLY A 35 -10.94 -5.70 -30.58
N ILE A 36 -9.97 -5.85 -29.69
CA ILE A 36 -10.18 -6.45 -28.38
C ILE A 36 -10.48 -5.33 -27.39
N THR A 37 -11.72 -5.29 -26.93
CA THR A 37 -12.13 -4.40 -25.84
C THR A 37 -11.93 -5.11 -24.51
N THR A 38 -11.12 -4.54 -23.65
CA THR A 38 -10.88 -5.09 -22.31
C THR A 38 -11.96 -4.59 -21.36
N ALA A 39 -12.61 -5.51 -20.67
CA ALA A 39 -13.58 -5.20 -19.61
C ALA A 39 -13.01 -5.66 -18.28
N LEU A 40 -13.10 -4.80 -17.25
CA LEU A 40 -12.83 -5.17 -15.86
C LEU A 40 -14.09 -5.82 -15.28
N ALA A 41 -13.97 -7.04 -14.78
CA ALA A 41 -15.08 -7.71 -14.12
C ALA A 41 -15.43 -6.98 -12.81
N ILE A 42 -16.72 -6.90 -12.49
CA ILE A 42 -17.18 -6.30 -11.23
C ILE A 42 -16.67 -7.07 -10.03
N SER A 43 -16.46 -8.38 -10.14
CA SER A 43 -15.82 -9.17 -9.10
C SER A 43 -14.43 -8.64 -8.69
N ASP A 44 -13.67 -8.12 -9.65
CA ASP A 44 -12.34 -7.56 -9.41
C ASP A 44 -12.41 -6.15 -8.81
N LEU A 45 -13.51 -5.43 -9.11
CA LEU A 45 -13.80 -4.10 -8.58
C LEU A 45 -14.54 -4.15 -7.24
N LYS A 46 -15.13 -5.28 -6.87
CA LYS A 46 -15.95 -5.40 -5.65
C LYS A 46 -15.17 -5.00 -4.40
N GLY A 47 -13.95 -5.48 -4.26
CA GLY A 47 -13.08 -5.12 -3.14
C GLY A 47 -12.73 -3.62 -3.10
N VAL A 48 -12.58 -2.98 -4.27
CA VAL A 48 -12.34 -1.54 -4.36
C VAL A 48 -13.61 -0.76 -4.05
N LEU A 49 -14.74 -1.21 -4.57
CA LEU A 49 -16.04 -0.57 -4.31
C LEU A 49 -16.49 -0.72 -2.86
N GLU A 50 -16.22 -1.86 -2.22
CA GLU A 50 -16.51 -2.07 -0.80
C GLU A 50 -15.63 -1.16 0.07
N ARG A 51 -14.35 -0.98 -0.27
CA ARG A 51 -13.46 -0.02 0.41
C ARG A 51 -13.91 1.44 0.24
N LEU A 52 -14.39 1.81 -0.95
CA LEU A 52 -14.90 3.15 -1.23
C LEU A 52 -16.30 3.39 -0.63
N SER A 53 -17.12 2.34 -0.52
CA SER A 53 -18.49 2.42 0.01
C SER A 53 -18.58 2.33 1.52
N ASN A 54 -17.61 1.68 2.17
CA ASN A 54 -17.60 1.48 3.61
C ASN A 54 -16.98 2.63 4.39
N GLU A 55 -16.66 3.77 3.75
CA GLU A 55 -15.97 4.89 4.42
C GLU A 55 -14.77 4.41 5.27
N GLN A 56 -14.07 3.35 4.81
CA GLN A 56 -12.87 2.92 5.50
C GLN A 56 -11.87 4.06 5.40
N GLU A 57 -11.66 4.70 6.52
CA GLU A 57 -10.64 5.73 6.69
C GLU A 57 -9.30 5.16 6.21
N ILE A 58 -8.69 5.84 5.24
CA ILE A 58 -7.36 5.44 4.76
C ILE A 58 -6.39 5.73 5.89
N LEU A 59 -5.94 4.69 6.55
CA LEU A 59 -4.99 4.81 7.64
C LEU A 59 -3.68 5.40 7.12
N TYR A 60 -3.22 6.41 7.82
CA TYR A 60 -2.01 7.13 7.48
C TYR A 60 -0.97 7.01 8.59
N PHE A 61 0.20 6.53 8.22
CA PHE A 61 1.33 6.37 9.13
C PHE A 61 2.53 7.22 8.70
N GLY A 62 2.73 7.36 7.37
CA GLY A 62 3.67 8.28 6.76
C GLY A 62 5.05 7.71 6.47
N ILE A 63 5.16 6.41 6.22
CA ILE A 63 6.38 5.76 5.75
C ILE A 63 6.37 5.62 4.23
N LYS A 64 7.43 6.12 3.58
CA LYS A 64 7.81 5.73 2.22
C LYS A 64 9.13 4.97 2.31
N GLY A 65 9.15 3.76 1.78
CA GLY A 65 10.32 2.89 1.92
C GLY A 65 10.39 1.80 0.88
N GLN A 66 11.37 0.95 1.04
CA GLN A 66 11.61 -0.20 0.18
C GLN A 66 12.08 -1.39 1.01
N ASP A 67 11.89 -2.58 0.46
CA ASP A 67 12.24 -3.81 1.13
C ASP A 67 13.75 -4.00 1.16
N VAL A 68 14.29 -4.37 2.31
CA VAL A 68 15.66 -4.85 2.48
C VAL A 68 15.60 -6.36 2.67
N THR A 69 15.77 -7.07 1.56
CA THR A 69 15.82 -8.53 1.56
C THR A 69 17.18 -9.03 2.12
N ALA A 70 17.24 -10.32 2.44
CA ALA A 70 18.49 -10.94 2.93
C ALA A 70 19.69 -10.75 1.98
N ASP A 71 19.45 -10.70 0.67
CA ASP A 71 20.50 -10.47 -0.32
C ASP A 71 20.98 -9.02 -0.30
N ILE A 72 20.06 -8.05 -0.25
CA ILE A 72 20.37 -6.64 -0.11
C ILE A 72 21.08 -6.37 1.22
N ALA A 73 20.63 -7.00 2.30
CA ALA A 73 21.22 -6.88 3.62
C ALA A 73 22.70 -7.32 3.61
N LYS A 74 23.03 -8.44 2.93
CA LYS A 74 24.40 -8.93 2.79
C LYS A 74 25.30 -8.00 1.96
N GLU A 75 24.74 -7.42 0.89
CA GLU A 75 25.51 -6.54 0.00
C GLU A 75 25.75 -5.15 0.60
N THR A 76 24.76 -4.62 1.32
CA THR A 76 24.76 -3.24 1.80
C THR A 76 25.15 -3.08 3.27
N GLY A 77 25.05 -4.18 4.04
CA GLY A 77 25.21 -4.16 5.50
C GLY A 77 24.02 -3.53 6.23
N LEU A 78 22.88 -3.34 5.54
CA LEU A 78 21.63 -2.91 6.15
C LEU A 78 20.98 -4.07 6.91
N PRO A 79 20.26 -3.82 8.00
CA PRO A 79 19.38 -4.83 8.61
C PRO A 79 18.27 -5.24 7.64
N GLU A 80 17.83 -6.51 7.70
CA GLU A 80 16.61 -6.95 7.00
C GLU A 80 15.39 -6.21 7.56
N GLY A 81 14.47 -5.81 6.67
CA GLY A 81 13.28 -5.07 7.05
C GLY A 81 12.80 -4.09 5.98
N VAL A 82 12.20 -3.01 6.41
CA VAL A 82 11.77 -1.92 5.52
C VAL A 82 12.67 -0.69 5.74
N TYR A 83 13.49 -0.38 4.76
CA TYR A 83 14.28 0.84 4.76
C TYR A 83 13.37 2.05 4.53
N ILE A 84 13.37 2.97 5.48
CA ILE A 84 12.57 4.20 5.44
C ILE A 84 13.34 5.24 4.62
N ALA A 85 12.97 5.36 3.34
CA ALA A 85 13.57 6.37 2.47
C ALA A 85 13.09 7.78 2.85
N GLU A 86 11.84 7.88 3.28
CA GLU A 86 11.24 9.14 3.73
C GLU A 86 10.24 8.90 4.87
N ALA A 87 10.45 9.57 5.99
CA ALA A 87 9.41 9.80 6.99
C ALA A 87 8.71 11.12 6.61
N VAL A 88 7.46 11.01 6.15
CA VAL A 88 6.75 12.17 5.57
C VAL A 88 6.54 13.25 6.63
N ALA A 89 6.95 14.46 6.34
CA ALA A 89 6.83 15.59 7.27
C ALA A 89 5.38 15.78 7.72
N GLY A 90 5.17 15.95 9.03
CA GLY A 90 3.85 16.09 9.63
C GLY A 90 3.09 14.78 9.86
N SER A 91 3.61 13.64 9.38
CA SER A 91 2.99 12.32 9.63
C SER A 91 3.17 11.83 11.07
N PRO A 92 2.35 10.88 11.52
CA PRO A 92 2.51 10.24 12.83
C PRO A 92 3.93 9.71 13.08
N VAL A 93 4.49 9.01 12.10
CA VAL A 93 5.86 8.47 12.17
C VAL A 93 6.91 9.57 12.30
N TYR A 94 6.77 10.65 11.55
CA TYR A 94 7.69 11.79 11.65
C TYR A 94 7.62 12.46 13.03
N GLN A 95 6.41 12.62 13.58
CA GLN A 95 6.20 13.25 14.89
C GLN A 95 6.74 12.39 16.03
N SER A 96 6.75 11.06 15.90
CA SER A 96 7.33 10.16 16.88
C SER A 96 8.86 10.20 16.94
N GLY A 97 9.53 10.76 15.92
CA GLY A 97 10.98 10.90 15.87
C GLY A 97 11.68 9.85 14.99
N VAL A 98 10.94 9.08 14.23
CA VAL A 98 11.49 8.22 13.17
C VAL A 98 12.07 9.09 12.06
N GLN A 99 13.20 8.68 11.51
CA GLN A 99 13.95 9.46 10.53
C GLN A 99 14.14 8.67 9.23
N SER A 100 14.34 9.42 8.15
CA SER A 100 14.81 8.82 6.90
C SER A 100 16.17 8.18 7.11
N GLY A 101 16.34 6.95 6.62
CA GLY A 101 17.52 6.12 6.86
C GLY A 101 17.38 5.09 7.98
N ASP A 102 16.30 5.13 8.75
CA ASP A 102 15.93 4.06 9.68
C ASP A 102 15.46 2.81 8.92
N VAL A 103 15.59 1.65 9.53
CA VAL A 103 15.05 0.39 9.01
C VAL A 103 14.00 -0.11 9.98
N LEU A 104 12.74 -0.17 9.56
CA LEU A 104 11.64 -0.74 10.34
C LEU A 104 11.80 -2.25 10.36
N VAL A 105 11.92 -2.83 11.54
CA VAL A 105 12.13 -4.27 11.75
C VAL A 105 10.98 -4.95 12.49
N GLU A 106 10.21 -4.19 13.27
CA GLU A 106 9.07 -4.71 14.03
C GLU A 106 7.94 -3.69 14.08
N PHE A 107 6.71 -4.17 13.98
CA PHE A 107 5.48 -3.38 14.00
C PHE A 107 4.46 -4.13 14.87
N ASP A 108 4.09 -3.52 15.98
CA ASP A 108 3.18 -4.08 16.99
C ASP A 108 3.58 -5.51 17.45
N GLY A 109 4.88 -5.70 17.74
CA GLY A 109 5.42 -7.00 18.18
C GLY A 109 5.60 -8.02 17.06
N VAL A 110 5.27 -7.68 15.81
CA VAL A 110 5.41 -8.55 14.64
C VAL A 110 6.60 -8.13 13.79
N GLU A 111 7.46 -9.08 13.43
CA GLU A 111 8.60 -8.82 12.56
C GLU A 111 8.14 -8.38 11.16
N VAL A 112 8.72 -7.28 10.66
CA VAL A 112 8.40 -6.72 9.35
C VAL A 112 9.59 -6.87 8.42
N ARG A 113 9.39 -7.64 7.32
CA ARG A 113 10.42 -7.90 6.31
C ARG A 113 10.12 -7.27 4.94
N SER A 114 8.95 -6.65 4.78
CA SER A 114 8.56 -6.02 3.53
C SER A 114 7.53 -4.92 3.72
N MET A 115 7.48 -3.98 2.77
CA MET A 115 6.43 -2.96 2.70
C MET A 115 5.02 -3.55 2.62
N ARG A 116 4.90 -4.73 2.00
CA ARG A 116 3.62 -5.45 1.94
C ARG A 116 3.18 -5.94 3.32
N ALA A 117 4.10 -6.55 4.08
CA ALA A 117 3.82 -7.01 5.44
C ALA A 117 3.43 -5.82 6.35
N TYR A 118 4.19 -4.73 6.27
CA TYR A 118 3.88 -3.49 6.98
C TYR A 118 2.47 -2.96 6.66
N ARG A 119 2.09 -2.89 5.37
CA ARG A 119 0.76 -2.41 4.98
C ARG A 119 -0.36 -3.30 5.51
N ASN A 120 -0.21 -4.61 5.40
CA ASN A 120 -1.19 -5.57 5.91
C ASN A 120 -1.38 -5.43 7.43
N LEU A 121 -0.30 -5.21 8.18
CA LEU A 121 -0.35 -4.97 9.62
C LEU A 121 -1.03 -3.64 9.92
N LEU A 122 -0.69 -2.58 9.22
CA LEU A 122 -1.34 -1.28 9.39
C LEU A 122 -2.85 -1.35 9.11
N GLU A 123 -3.28 -2.06 8.06
CA GLU A 123 -4.69 -2.26 7.71
C GLU A 123 -5.49 -3.04 8.77
N SER A 124 -4.84 -3.75 9.69
CA SER A 124 -5.49 -4.44 10.80
C SER A 124 -5.77 -3.54 12.02
N HIS A 125 -5.32 -2.31 11.99
CA HIS A 125 -5.51 -1.31 13.04
C HIS A 125 -6.59 -0.28 12.67
N GLN A 126 -6.86 0.64 13.58
CA GLN A 126 -7.81 1.73 13.39
C GLN A 126 -7.14 3.09 13.66
N ALA A 127 -7.76 4.16 13.17
CA ALA A 127 -7.32 5.50 13.50
C ALA A 127 -7.42 5.73 15.01
N GLY A 128 -6.36 6.29 15.58
CA GLY A 128 -6.25 6.50 17.03
C GLY A 128 -5.53 5.39 17.78
N ASP A 129 -5.29 4.23 17.16
CA ASP A 129 -4.49 3.17 17.78
C ASP A 129 -3.04 3.63 17.97
N VAL A 130 -2.45 3.25 19.10
CA VAL A 130 -1.03 3.47 19.39
C VAL A 130 -0.28 2.18 19.06
N ILE A 131 0.59 2.26 18.07
CA ILE A 131 1.37 1.13 17.59
C ILE A 131 2.80 1.25 18.08
N HIS A 132 3.29 0.19 18.71
CA HIS A 132 4.69 0.09 19.08
C HIS A 132 5.53 -0.39 17.90
N ILE A 133 6.51 0.38 17.49
CA ILE A 133 7.42 0.03 16.40
C ILE A 133 8.86 0.00 16.88
N LYS A 134 9.63 -0.90 16.27
CA LYS A 134 11.08 -0.98 16.45
C LYS A 134 11.78 -0.69 15.13
N VAL A 135 12.71 0.25 15.16
CA VAL A 135 13.55 0.58 14.02
C VAL A 135 15.02 0.38 14.38
N MET A 136 15.81 0.11 13.36
CA MET A 136 17.27 0.10 13.48
C MET A 136 17.83 1.36 12.83
N ARG A 137 18.55 2.17 13.61
CA ARG A 137 19.19 3.41 13.17
C ARG A 137 20.68 3.23 13.11
N ARG A 138 21.30 3.72 12.05
CA ARG A 138 22.75 3.69 11.89
C ARG A 138 23.42 4.68 12.82
N GLY A 139 24.21 4.17 13.76
CA GLY A 139 25.09 4.93 14.64
C GLY A 139 26.56 4.88 14.18
N ARG A 140 27.47 5.33 15.05
CA ARG A 140 28.93 5.33 14.78
C ARG A 140 29.52 3.92 14.75
N GLU A 141 29.00 3.01 15.57
CA GLU A 141 29.53 1.65 15.77
C GLU A 141 28.64 0.57 15.12
N GLY A 142 27.63 0.96 14.36
CA GLY A 142 26.68 0.04 13.72
C GLY A 142 25.22 0.45 13.88
N TYR A 143 24.32 -0.51 13.71
CA TYR A 143 22.88 -0.29 13.86
C TYR A 143 22.44 -0.50 15.30
N THR A 144 21.62 0.40 15.81
CA THR A 144 21.05 0.36 17.17
C THR A 144 19.53 0.30 17.07
N ASN A 145 18.91 -0.55 17.90
CA ASN A 145 17.46 -0.60 18.03
C ASN A 145 16.93 0.63 18.75
N ILE A 146 15.91 1.24 18.20
CA ILE A 146 15.16 2.34 18.81
C ILE A 146 13.67 1.99 18.70
N GLU A 147 12.94 2.21 19.77
CA GLU A 147 11.53 1.92 19.86
C GLU A 147 10.74 3.24 19.92
N PHE A 148 9.59 3.25 19.25
CA PHE A 148 8.70 4.39 19.20
C PHE A 148 7.25 3.94 19.35
N ASP A 149 6.45 4.74 20.03
CA ASP A 149 5.00 4.63 20.04
C ASP A 149 4.43 5.65 19.04
N VAL A 150 3.66 5.16 18.09
CA VAL A 150 3.12 5.97 16.99
C VAL A 150 1.61 5.84 16.96
N THR A 151 0.91 6.94 17.07
CA THR A 151 -0.56 6.97 16.97
C THR A 151 -0.96 7.03 15.49
N VAL A 152 -1.73 6.05 15.02
CA VAL A 152 -2.24 6.02 13.66
C VAL A 152 -3.23 7.16 13.42
N SER A 153 -3.10 7.84 12.28
CA SER A 153 -4.07 8.85 11.85
C SER A 153 -4.76 8.45 10.55
N THR A 154 -5.73 9.25 10.13
CA THR A 154 -6.32 9.16 8.80
C THR A 154 -5.68 10.20 7.88
N HIS A 155 -5.69 9.89 6.59
CA HIS A 155 -5.32 10.87 5.57
C HIS A 155 -6.55 11.73 5.27
N GLU A 156 -6.47 13.01 5.62
CA GLU A 156 -7.45 14.01 5.17
C GLU A 156 -7.29 14.32 3.68
#